data_6d1529fe9cb495a34cfabc25d1828cd8
#
_entry.id   6d1529fe9cb495a34cfabc25d1828cd8
#
_cell.length_a   1.000
_cell.length_b   1.000
_cell.length_c   1.000
_cell.angle_alpha   90.00
_cell.angle_beta   90.00
_cell.angle_gamma   90.00
#
_symmetry.space_group_name_H-M   'P 1'
#
loop_
_entity.id
_entity.type
_entity.pdbx_description
1 polymer ?
#
loop_
_entity_poly.entity_id
_entity_poly.type
_entity_poly.pdbx_seq_one_letter_code
_entity_poly.pdbx_strand_id
1 'polypeptide(L)'
;MAKRSHSDFVEPGSGKTTQGHESSKLARGIQKDGSKKVDASSNEAQAPAVNENADLVANLSFALNAVLKSEETILSSGTLNRIGLARCKALQLELPKPKKAPSKTKIAIQAEDSLPKKTSAEVTPPQNIAPWTGASIPSGLPALPPILSPALEKSAFTHSGALPTNAGPQVSYERLEWVGDAYIYLLTTLLISKTFPALQPGRCAQLRELCLKNETLASYARQYGFDKRYQIPKDFAARTPQTKILGDVFEAYVAAVIYSDPKNGVEKASNWLKALWAGTLSKEILEQDEVNKTLQTSGPPVVATASAKQELATQIVSRGIKLLYKDADTPGKDPVTGFPLYTVGVYLEGWGEKNKLLGSGTALGKKEAGAKAAEEALKRDLYVYREKKRIFDEMNKAKKEAAEAAKNAL
;
A
#
# COMPACT_ATOMS: atom_id res chain seq x y z
N MET A 1 0.59 -16.20 9.47
CA MET A 1 1.93 -16.35 8.86
C MET A 1 1.99 -17.72 8.23
N ALA A 2 1.67 -17.81 6.95
CA ALA A 2 1.89 -19.01 6.16
C ALA A 2 3.07 -18.71 5.26
N LYS A 3 4.17 -19.42 5.50
CA LYS A 3 5.38 -19.41 4.67
C LYS A 3 5.02 -20.07 3.35
N ARG A 4 5.11 -19.35 2.24
CA ARG A 4 5.21 -19.98 0.92
C ARG A 4 6.58 -20.65 0.85
N SER A 5 6.59 -21.98 0.79
CA SER A 5 7.78 -22.80 0.61
C SER A 5 8.30 -22.61 -0.82
N HIS A 6 9.56 -22.19 -0.94
CA HIS A 6 10.35 -22.39 -2.14
C HIS A 6 10.66 -23.87 -2.28
N SER A 7 10.21 -24.49 -3.32
CA SER A 7 10.64 -25.83 -3.74
C SER A 7 11.78 -25.72 -4.74
N ASP A 8 12.90 -26.22 -4.33
CA ASP A 8 13.99 -26.94 -5.02
C ASP A 8 14.20 -26.70 -6.53
N PHE A 9 15.25 -25.95 -6.81
CA PHE A 9 15.94 -25.96 -8.08
C PHE A 9 17.08 -26.98 -8.00
N VAL A 10 16.95 -28.09 -8.72
CA VAL A 10 17.98 -29.10 -8.89
C VAL A 10 18.85 -28.72 -10.09
N GLU A 11 20.13 -28.48 -9.85
CA GLU A 11 21.14 -28.38 -10.90
C GLU A 11 21.51 -29.82 -11.45
N PRO A 12 21.76 -29.94 -12.73
CA PRO A 12 22.54 -31.07 -13.25
C PRO A 12 23.97 -30.65 -13.60
N GLY A 13 24.84 -31.50 -13.18
CA GLY A 13 26.29 -31.42 -13.09
C GLY A 13 27.08 -31.15 -14.36
N SER A 14 28.30 -30.82 -14.04
CA SER A 14 29.48 -30.58 -14.85
C SER A 14 29.85 -31.66 -15.84
N GLY A 15 30.15 -31.27 -17.08
CA GLY A 15 30.94 -32.06 -18.04
C GLY A 15 31.98 -31.13 -18.70
N LYS A 16 33.25 -31.38 -18.32
CA LYS A 16 34.42 -30.79 -18.98
C LYS A 16 34.63 -31.44 -20.35
N THR A 17 34.94 -30.67 -21.37
CA THR A 17 35.98 -31.05 -22.37
C THR A 17 36.55 -29.80 -23.06
N THR A 18 37.83 -29.90 -23.34
CA THR A 18 38.86 -28.94 -23.73
C THR A 18 38.97 -28.74 -25.25
N GLN A 19 39.70 -27.64 -25.60
CA GLN A 19 40.43 -27.29 -26.85
C GLN A 19 39.59 -26.78 -28.03
N GLY A 20 40.00 -25.79 -28.79
CA GLY A 20 41.25 -25.07 -28.96
C GLY A 20 41.10 -23.98 -30.02
N HIS A 21 42.04 -23.05 -29.97
CA HIS A 21 42.56 -22.14 -30.98
C HIS A 21 41.81 -21.84 -32.31
N GLU A 22 41.53 -20.58 -32.65
CA GLU A 22 42.43 -19.85 -33.59
C GLU A 22 42.00 -18.41 -33.80
N SER A 23 43.02 -17.58 -33.86
CA SER A 23 43.00 -16.16 -34.17
C SER A 23 42.93 -15.92 -35.69
N SER A 24 42.23 -14.88 -36.15
CA SER A 24 42.72 -14.15 -37.32
C SER A 24 42.27 -12.70 -37.31
N LYS A 25 43.30 -11.85 -37.23
CA LYS A 25 43.26 -10.44 -37.61
C LYS A 25 43.05 -10.30 -39.11
N LEU A 26 42.35 -9.29 -39.57
CA LEU A 26 42.77 -8.53 -40.77
C LEU A 26 42.20 -7.11 -40.75
N ALA A 27 43.07 -6.22 -41.13
CA ALA A 27 42.99 -4.78 -41.06
C ALA A 27 42.67 -4.13 -42.43
N ARG A 28 42.25 -2.89 -42.36
CA ARG A 28 42.47 -1.78 -43.30
C ARG A 28 41.70 -1.72 -44.63
N GLY A 29 41.11 -0.55 -44.82
CA GLY A 29 40.77 -0.01 -46.14
C GLY A 29 40.22 1.42 -46.00
N ILE A 30 41.14 2.40 -46.11
CA ILE A 30 40.87 3.83 -46.29
C ILE A 30 40.65 4.09 -47.79
N GLN A 31 39.57 4.82 -48.14
CA GLN A 31 39.62 5.65 -49.34
C GLN A 31 38.80 6.93 -49.16
N LYS A 32 39.52 8.04 -49.45
CA LYS A 32 39.03 9.42 -49.68
C LYS A 32 38.61 9.56 -51.14
N ASP A 33 37.65 10.43 -51.36
CA ASP A 33 37.50 11.50 -52.38
C ASP A 33 36.00 11.72 -52.61
N GLY A 34 35.45 12.88 -52.79
CA GLY A 34 35.84 14.13 -53.35
C GLY A 34 34.69 15.13 -53.28
N SER A 35 35.04 16.33 -53.21
CA SER A 35 34.27 17.56 -53.10
C SER A 35 33.22 17.81 -54.21
N LYS A 36 32.06 18.42 -53.82
CA LYS A 36 31.48 19.52 -54.62
C LYS A 36 30.64 20.45 -53.73
N LYS A 37 31.04 21.71 -53.70
CA LYS A 37 30.28 22.87 -53.23
C LYS A 37 29.06 23.11 -54.12
N VAL A 38 27.94 23.46 -53.49
CA VAL A 38 26.94 24.39 -54.06
C VAL A 38 26.43 25.27 -52.92
N ASP A 39 26.62 26.55 -53.03
CA ASP A 39 26.09 27.62 -52.22
C ASP A 39 24.58 27.76 -52.47
N ALA A 40 23.80 27.92 -51.41
CA ALA A 40 22.56 28.69 -51.44
C ALA A 40 22.19 29.13 -50.03
N SER A 41 22.28 30.42 -49.81
CA SER A 41 21.86 31.17 -48.63
C SER A 41 20.38 31.04 -48.35
N SER A 42 19.99 30.75 -47.11
CA SER A 42 18.77 31.27 -46.50
C SER A 42 19.04 31.48 -45.01
N ASN A 43 19.04 32.77 -44.65
CA ASN A 43 19.03 33.23 -43.25
C ASN A 43 17.72 32.79 -42.56
N GLU A 44 17.79 31.80 -41.70
CA GLU A 44 16.84 31.66 -40.62
C GLU A 44 17.54 31.98 -39.31
N ALA A 45 17.09 33.06 -38.67
CA ALA A 45 17.51 33.49 -37.38
C ALA A 45 17.21 32.36 -36.34
N GLN A 46 18.22 31.63 -35.90
CA GLN A 46 18.15 30.73 -34.76
C GLN A 46 17.95 31.59 -33.51
N ALA A 47 16.75 31.49 -32.93
CA ALA A 47 16.51 31.89 -31.55
C ALA A 47 17.47 31.14 -30.63
N PRO A 48 18.06 31.77 -29.60
CA PRO A 48 19.03 31.11 -28.72
C PRO A 48 18.30 29.96 -28.01
N ALA A 49 18.80 28.75 -28.13
CA ALA A 49 18.39 27.62 -27.34
C ALA A 49 18.50 27.98 -25.85
N VAL A 50 17.38 28.18 -25.17
CA VAL A 50 17.30 28.39 -23.74
C VAL A 50 17.90 27.14 -23.10
N ASN A 51 18.98 27.30 -22.33
CA ASN A 51 19.63 26.19 -21.67
C ASN A 51 18.80 25.82 -20.42
N GLU A 52 17.72 25.10 -20.65
CA GLU A 52 16.74 24.67 -19.61
C GLU A 52 17.42 24.03 -18.39
N ASN A 53 18.52 23.32 -18.59
CA ASN A 53 19.28 22.70 -17.51
C ASN A 53 19.98 23.71 -16.63
N ALA A 54 20.49 24.84 -17.19
CA ALA A 54 21.13 25.90 -16.40
C ALA A 54 20.10 26.60 -15.48
N ASP A 55 18.88 26.83 -15.96
CA ASP A 55 17.83 27.43 -15.20
C ASP A 55 17.32 26.49 -14.07
N LEU A 56 17.25 25.17 -14.32
CA LEU A 56 16.91 24.18 -13.31
C LEU A 56 17.95 24.14 -12.18
N VAL A 57 19.24 24.16 -12.51
CA VAL A 57 20.33 24.19 -11.54
C VAL A 57 20.32 25.50 -10.72
N ALA A 58 20.02 26.62 -11.35
CA ALA A 58 19.90 27.92 -10.67
C ALA A 58 18.71 27.93 -9.69
N ASN A 59 17.57 27.38 -10.11
CA ASN A 59 16.37 27.24 -9.26
C ASN A 59 16.63 26.31 -8.06
N LEU A 60 17.31 25.18 -8.26
CA LEU A 60 17.71 24.27 -7.19
C LEU A 60 18.63 24.96 -6.18
N SER A 61 19.65 25.68 -6.66
CA SER A 61 20.56 26.42 -5.79
C SER A 61 19.83 27.50 -4.97
N PHE A 62 18.84 28.19 -5.56
CA PHE A 62 18.02 29.16 -4.87
C PHE A 62 17.14 28.52 -3.78
N ALA A 63 16.49 27.39 -4.10
CA ALA A 63 15.66 26.65 -3.15
C ALA A 63 16.48 26.11 -1.96
N LEU A 64 17.67 25.57 -2.22
CA LEU A 64 18.59 25.12 -1.16
C LEU A 64 19.02 26.27 -0.25
N ASN A 65 19.30 27.44 -0.81
CA ASN A 65 19.63 28.63 -0.04
C ASN A 65 18.48 29.07 0.87
N ALA A 66 17.24 28.98 0.40
CA ALA A 66 16.05 29.30 1.21
C ALA A 66 15.90 28.33 2.39
N VAL A 67 16.07 27.04 2.15
CA VAL A 67 16.04 25.99 3.20
C VAL A 67 17.12 26.24 4.25
N LEU A 68 18.36 26.54 3.83
CA LEU A 68 19.48 26.78 4.73
C LEU A 68 19.35 28.08 5.55
N LYS A 69 18.67 29.10 5.01
CA LYS A 69 18.33 30.32 5.77
C LYS A 69 17.30 30.11 6.85
N SER A 70 16.46 29.08 6.74
CA SER A 70 15.38 28.76 7.67
C SER A 70 15.70 27.52 8.53
N GLU A 71 16.98 27.25 8.80
CA GLU A 71 17.48 26.03 9.45
C GLU A 71 16.78 25.71 10.77
N GLU A 72 16.67 26.70 11.67
CA GLU A 72 16.04 26.51 12.98
C GLU A 72 14.54 26.17 12.86
N THR A 73 13.82 26.84 11.97
CA THR A 73 12.40 26.59 11.73
C THR A 73 12.17 25.21 11.14
N ILE A 74 13.03 24.76 10.25
CA ILE A 74 12.94 23.46 9.58
C ILE A 74 13.27 22.31 10.53
N LEU A 75 14.24 22.48 11.42
CA LEU A 75 14.57 21.52 12.46
C LEU A 75 13.46 21.42 13.53
N SER A 76 12.90 22.56 13.95
CA SER A 76 11.83 22.60 14.95
C SER A 76 10.51 22.05 14.43
N SER A 77 10.20 22.22 13.15
CA SER A 77 9.01 21.65 12.50
C SER A 77 9.11 20.16 12.19
N GLY A 78 10.30 19.55 12.37
CA GLY A 78 10.55 18.14 12.02
C GLY A 78 10.55 17.84 10.51
N THR A 79 10.50 18.85 9.66
CA THR A 79 10.48 18.69 8.19
C THR A 79 11.76 18.05 7.67
N LEU A 80 12.92 18.40 8.24
CA LEU A 80 14.20 17.76 7.98
C LEU A 80 14.94 17.51 9.30
N ASN A 81 15.60 16.36 9.42
CA ASN A 81 16.51 16.09 10.52
C ASN A 81 17.91 16.69 10.26
N ARG A 82 18.79 16.66 11.27
CA ARG A 82 20.16 17.18 11.17
C ARG A 82 20.98 16.55 10.03
N ILE A 83 20.74 15.26 9.72
CA ILE A 83 21.42 14.54 8.62
C ILE A 83 20.91 15.06 7.26
N GLY A 84 19.59 15.26 7.11
CA GLY A 84 19.00 15.83 5.91
C GLY A 84 19.52 17.25 5.64
N LEU A 85 19.62 18.07 6.68
CA LEU A 85 20.15 19.42 6.57
C LEU A 85 21.63 19.44 6.21
N ALA A 86 22.45 18.52 6.75
CA ALA A 86 23.85 18.36 6.39
C ALA A 86 24.02 17.98 4.90
N ARG A 87 23.13 17.13 4.38
CA ARG A 87 23.11 16.78 2.95
C ARG A 87 22.74 17.97 2.07
N CYS A 88 21.79 18.81 2.49
CA CYS A 88 21.45 20.04 1.78
C CYS A 88 22.64 21.01 1.74
N LYS A 89 23.40 21.14 2.85
CA LYS A 89 24.65 21.94 2.91
C LYS A 89 25.72 21.39 1.96
N ALA A 90 25.93 20.08 1.93
CA ALA A 90 26.90 19.45 1.03
C ALA A 90 26.53 19.69 -0.45
N LEU A 91 25.26 19.46 -0.82
CA LEU A 91 24.78 19.68 -2.17
C LEU A 91 24.91 21.16 -2.60
N GLN A 92 24.67 22.10 -1.68
CA GLN A 92 24.83 23.54 -1.94
C GLN A 92 26.29 23.91 -2.31
N LEU A 93 27.28 23.21 -1.74
CA LEU A 93 28.71 23.46 -2.05
C LEU A 93 29.10 22.92 -3.42
N GLU A 94 28.41 21.88 -3.91
CA GLU A 94 28.68 21.26 -5.22
C GLU A 94 28.01 22.01 -6.38
N LEU A 95 26.97 22.80 -6.10
CA LEU A 95 26.25 23.52 -7.14
C LEU A 95 26.98 24.81 -7.54
N PRO A 96 26.99 25.16 -8.84
CA PRO A 96 27.57 26.41 -9.31
C PRO A 96 26.84 27.61 -8.72
N LYS A 97 27.55 28.60 -8.23
CA LYS A 97 26.97 29.85 -7.70
C LYS A 97 26.21 30.57 -8.82
N PRO A 98 24.94 30.90 -8.65
CA PRO A 98 24.17 31.58 -9.68
C PRO A 98 24.72 32.94 -9.96
N LYS A 99 25.06 33.25 -11.23
CA LYS A 99 25.63 34.53 -11.68
C LYS A 99 24.61 35.66 -11.73
N LYS A 100 23.31 35.38 -11.63
CA LYS A 100 22.22 36.36 -11.55
C LYS A 100 21.03 35.78 -10.76
N ALA A 101 20.32 36.64 -10.02
CA ALA A 101 19.05 36.27 -9.45
C ALA A 101 18.08 35.93 -10.59
N PRO A 102 17.26 34.85 -10.45
CA PRO A 102 16.22 34.52 -11.44
C PRO A 102 15.31 35.71 -11.66
N SER A 103 15.00 36.00 -12.91
CA SER A 103 14.07 37.07 -13.26
C SER A 103 12.75 36.78 -12.54
N LYS A 104 12.16 37.82 -11.92
CA LYS A 104 10.91 37.74 -11.20
C LYS A 104 9.78 37.36 -12.13
N THR A 105 9.63 36.08 -12.42
CA THR A 105 8.35 35.55 -12.88
C THR A 105 7.44 35.55 -11.64
N LYS A 106 6.49 36.46 -11.62
CA LYS A 106 5.51 36.64 -10.56
C LYS A 106 4.74 35.35 -10.40
N ILE A 107 5.07 34.54 -9.38
CA ILE A 107 4.14 33.58 -8.82
C ILE A 107 3.20 34.39 -7.94
N ALA A 108 2.16 34.93 -8.56
CA ALA A 108 1.04 35.52 -7.84
C ALA A 108 0.24 34.37 -7.25
N ILE A 109 0.34 34.19 -5.94
CA ILE A 109 -0.66 33.44 -5.17
C ILE A 109 -1.90 34.35 -5.14
N GLN A 110 -2.78 34.20 -6.12
CA GLN A 110 -4.14 34.69 -6.04
C GLN A 110 -5.02 33.51 -5.60
N ALA A 111 -5.46 33.59 -4.35
CA ALA A 111 -6.66 32.91 -3.93
C ALA A 111 -7.84 33.62 -4.60
N GLU A 112 -8.43 33.01 -5.62
CA GLU A 112 -9.79 33.33 -6.07
C GLU A 112 -10.35 32.18 -6.89
N ASP A 113 -11.54 31.82 -6.50
CA ASP A 113 -12.56 30.95 -7.04
C ASP A 113 -12.72 31.07 -8.57
N SER A 114 -12.24 30.10 -9.34
CA SER A 114 -12.79 29.80 -10.65
C SER A 114 -12.28 28.42 -11.13
N LEU A 115 -13.21 27.54 -11.48
CA LEU A 115 -12.94 26.23 -12.06
C LEU A 115 -11.91 26.31 -13.21
N PRO A 116 -10.78 25.60 -13.17
CA PRO A 116 -9.88 25.55 -14.31
C PRO A 116 -10.44 24.67 -15.41
N LYS A 117 -10.52 25.23 -16.61
CA LYS A 117 -10.70 24.52 -17.87
C LYS A 117 -9.65 23.40 -17.96
N LYS A 118 -10.08 22.19 -18.34
CA LYS A 118 -9.24 21.03 -18.63
C LYS A 118 -8.11 21.39 -19.62
N THR A 119 -6.90 21.56 -19.08
CA THR A 119 -5.67 21.60 -19.87
C THR A 119 -4.85 20.37 -19.50
N SER A 120 -4.49 19.56 -20.50
CA SER A 120 -3.58 18.39 -20.51
C SER A 120 -3.54 17.63 -19.16
N ALA A 121 -4.20 16.47 -19.12
CA ALA A 121 -4.25 15.60 -17.96
C ALA A 121 -2.84 15.35 -17.41
N GLU A 122 -2.56 15.96 -16.28
CA GLU A 122 -1.41 15.62 -15.44
C GLU A 122 -1.63 14.18 -14.97
N VAL A 123 -0.73 13.27 -15.32
CA VAL A 123 -0.82 11.85 -14.95
C VAL A 123 -0.81 11.77 -13.43
N THR A 124 -1.92 11.39 -12.83
CA THR A 124 -2.02 11.24 -11.37
C THR A 124 -1.21 10.02 -10.93
N PRO A 125 -0.11 10.20 -10.18
CA PRO A 125 0.65 9.05 -9.68
C PRO A 125 -0.23 8.11 -8.83
N PRO A 126 0.04 6.80 -8.79
CA PRO A 126 -0.74 5.83 -8.02
C PRO A 126 -0.92 6.20 -6.55
N GLN A 127 0.07 6.87 -5.95
CA GLN A 127 -0.01 7.35 -4.57
C GLN A 127 -1.09 8.43 -4.36
N ASN A 128 -1.57 9.08 -5.42
CA ASN A 128 -2.61 10.12 -5.35
C ASN A 128 -4.03 9.58 -5.56
N ILE A 129 -4.19 8.26 -5.67
CA ILE A 129 -5.52 7.66 -5.80
C ILE A 129 -6.41 8.07 -4.62
N ALA A 130 -7.60 8.58 -4.92
CA ALA A 130 -8.57 8.99 -3.89
C ALA A 130 -9.13 7.77 -3.15
N PRO A 131 -9.41 7.87 -1.84
CA PRO A 131 -10.03 6.79 -1.07
C PRO A 131 -11.39 6.39 -1.66
N TRP A 132 -11.90 5.23 -1.26
CA TRP A 132 -13.29 4.86 -1.53
C TRP A 132 -14.25 5.67 -0.66
N THR A 133 -15.43 5.90 -1.22
CA THR A 133 -16.62 6.44 -0.54
C THR A 133 -17.82 5.61 -0.98
N GLY A 134 -18.97 5.73 -0.32
CA GLY A 134 -20.20 5.07 -0.77
C GLY A 134 -20.56 5.40 -2.22
N ALA A 135 -20.25 6.61 -2.69
CA ALA A 135 -20.40 7.01 -4.08
C ALA A 135 -19.45 6.28 -5.06
N SER A 136 -18.40 5.65 -4.56
CA SER A 136 -17.48 4.85 -5.38
C SER A 136 -18.03 3.46 -5.73
N ILE A 137 -19.11 3.01 -5.08
CA ILE A 137 -19.71 1.70 -5.29
C ILE A 137 -20.54 1.76 -6.58
N PRO A 138 -20.15 1.00 -7.63
CA PRO A 138 -20.85 1.04 -8.89
C PRO A 138 -22.18 0.28 -8.83
N SER A 139 -23.16 0.73 -9.59
CA SER A 139 -24.45 0.03 -9.73
C SER A 139 -24.40 -1.24 -10.58
N GLY A 140 -23.28 -1.49 -11.26
CA GLY A 140 -23.07 -2.63 -12.14
C GLY A 140 -21.60 -2.86 -12.44
N LEU A 141 -21.32 -3.78 -13.37
CA LEU A 141 -19.94 -4.09 -13.77
C LEU A 141 -19.29 -2.87 -14.45
N PRO A 142 -18.15 -2.35 -13.95
CA PRO A 142 -17.43 -1.24 -14.56
C PRO A 142 -17.00 -1.56 -15.99
N ALA A 143 -16.95 -0.54 -16.86
CA ALA A 143 -16.49 -0.71 -18.23
C ALA A 143 -15.03 -1.20 -18.27
N LEU A 144 -14.78 -2.25 -19.07
CA LEU A 144 -13.45 -2.81 -19.25
C LEU A 144 -12.55 -1.83 -20.01
N PRO A 145 -11.40 -1.37 -19.46
CA PRO A 145 -10.49 -0.49 -20.18
C PRO A 145 -9.85 -1.25 -21.36
N PRO A 146 -9.80 -0.66 -22.56
CA PRO A 146 -9.22 -1.34 -23.71
C PRO A 146 -7.69 -1.41 -23.62
N ILE A 147 -7.13 -2.54 -24.10
CA ILE A 147 -5.71 -2.65 -24.38
C ILE A 147 -5.47 -2.03 -25.77
N LEU A 148 -4.67 -0.96 -25.85
CA LEU A 148 -4.45 -0.21 -27.09
C LEU A 148 -3.47 -0.90 -28.05
N SER A 149 -2.72 -1.90 -27.59
CA SER A 149 -1.77 -2.68 -28.39
C SER A 149 -2.33 -4.08 -28.68
N PRO A 150 -2.64 -4.41 -29.95
CA PRO A 150 -3.10 -5.76 -30.30
C PRO A 150 -2.09 -6.87 -29.94
N ALA A 151 -0.79 -6.56 -29.96
CA ALA A 151 0.24 -7.50 -29.54
C ALA A 151 0.18 -7.80 -28.05
N LEU A 152 0.02 -6.78 -27.20
CA LEU A 152 -0.15 -6.94 -25.75
C LEU A 152 -1.48 -7.61 -25.42
N GLU A 153 -2.54 -7.31 -26.14
CA GLU A 153 -3.83 -7.98 -25.95
C GLU A 153 -3.71 -9.49 -26.22
N LYS A 154 -3.08 -9.88 -27.34
CA LYS A 154 -2.81 -11.28 -27.65
C LYS A 154 -1.94 -11.93 -26.54
N SER A 155 -0.89 -11.24 -26.10
CA SER A 155 0.00 -11.74 -25.06
C SER A 155 -0.72 -11.97 -23.72
N ALA A 156 -1.62 -11.08 -23.32
CA ALA A 156 -2.37 -11.20 -22.07
C ALA A 156 -3.27 -12.43 -21.99
N PHE A 157 -3.62 -13.04 -23.13
CA PHE A 157 -4.46 -14.23 -23.19
C PHE A 157 -3.75 -15.48 -23.69
N THR A 158 -2.42 -15.47 -23.89
CA THR A 158 -1.69 -16.60 -24.47
C THR A 158 -0.64 -17.12 -23.50
N HIS A 159 -0.76 -18.39 -23.10
CA HIS A 159 0.24 -19.11 -22.31
C HIS A 159 1.49 -19.41 -23.14
N SER A 160 2.67 -19.39 -22.53
CA SER A 160 3.95 -19.67 -23.20
C SER A 160 3.96 -21.03 -23.93
N GLY A 161 3.40 -22.07 -23.31
CA GLY A 161 3.28 -23.39 -23.90
C GLY A 161 2.33 -23.50 -25.10
N ALA A 162 1.52 -22.46 -25.39
CA ALA A 162 0.69 -22.40 -26.60
C ALA A 162 1.41 -21.66 -27.75
N LEU A 163 2.61 -21.12 -27.50
CA LEU A 163 3.42 -20.41 -28.49
C LEU A 163 4.38 -21.34 -29.23
N PRO A 164 4.85 -20.96 -30.43
CA PRO A 164 5.94 -21.64 -31.11
C PRO A 164 7.21 -21.66 -30.24
N THR A 165 8.01 -22.71 -30.35
CA THR A 165 9.21 -22.97 -29.55
C THR A 165 10.25 -21.82 -29.60
N ASN A 166 10.22 -21.00 -30.64
CA ASN A 166 11.08 -19.83 -30.81
C ASN A 166 10.47 -18.50 -30.36
N ALA A 167 9.28 -18.52 -29.80
CA ALA A 167 8.68 -17.32 -29.23
C ALA A 167 9.39 -16.95 -27.90
N GLY A 168 9.83 -15.71 -27.79
CA GLY A 168 10.44 -15.24 -26.55
C GLY A 168 9.43 -15.11 -25.40
N PRO A 169 9.87 -15.09 -24.13
CA PRO A 169 9.02 -15.01 -22.94
C PRO A 169 8.16 -13.73 -22.88
N GLN A 170 8.48 -12.73 -23.68
CA GLN A 170 7.75 -11.44 -23.72
C GLN A 170 6.39 -11.53 -24.45
N VAL A 171 6.05 -12.67 -25.06
CA VAL A 171 4.85 -12.84 -25.90
C VAL A 171 3.74 -13.61 -25.19
N SER A 172 3.92 -13.96 -23.91
CA SER A 172 2.97 -14.73 -23.12
C SER A 172 2.46 -13.98 -21.88
N TYR A 173 1.38 -14.48 -21.28
CA TYR A 173 0.76 -13.81 -20.17
C TYR A 173 1.57 -13.90 -18.85
N GLU A 174 2.44 -14.90 -18.67
CA GLU A 174 3.14 -15.11 -17.40
C GLU A 174 4.02 -13.92 -17.01
N ARG A 175 4.64 -13.25 -18.00
CA ARG A 175 5.42 -12.05 -17.71
C ARG A 175 4.53 -10.84 -17.40
N LEU A 176 3.37 -10.74 -18.03
CA LEU A 176 2.40 -9.69 -17.76
C LEU A 176 1.72 -9.93 -16.40
N GLU A 177 1.37 -11.18 -16.05
CA GLU A 177 0.88 -11.60 -14.74
C GLU A 177 1.82 -11.11 -13.63
N TRP A 178 3.11 -11.44 -13.73
CA TRP A 178 4.11 -11.05 -12.74
C TRP A 178 4.15 -9.53 -12.48
N VAL A 179 3.95 -8.72 -13.50
CA VAL A 179 3.88 -7.26 -13.37
C VAL A 179 2.51 -6.83 -12.84
N GLY A 180 1.44 -7.43 -13.35
CA GLY A 180 0.06 -7.13 -12.96
C GLY A 180 -0.18 -7.41 -11.46
N ASP A 181 0.30 -8.55 -10.95
CA ASP A 181 0.24 -8.88 -9.52
C ASP A 181 0.86 -7.76 -8.66
N ALA A 182 2.06 -7.30 -9.02
CA ALA A 182 2.70 -6.20 -8.29
C ALA A 182 1.86 -4.90 -8.32
N TYR A 183 1.26 -4.56 -9.46
CA TYR A 183 0.41 -3.38 -9.59
C TYR A 183 -0.87 -3.48 -8.75
N ILE A 184 -1.61 -4.58 -8.86
CA ILE A 184 -2.86 -4.75 -8.11
C ILE A 184 -2.60 -4.79 -6.61
N TYR A 185 -1.49 -5.42 -6.19
CA TYR A 185 -1.08 -5.45 -4.79
C TYR A 185 -0.80 -4.05 -4.24
N LEU A 186 -0.02 -3.24 -4.98
CA LEU A 186 0.30 -1.86 -4.58
C LEU A 186 -0.97 -1.00 -4.52
N LEU A 187 -1.78 -1.00 -5.58
CA LEU A 187 -2.97 -0.16 -5.69
C LEU A 187 -3.99 -0.48 -4.60
N THR A 188 -4.26 -1.77 -4.36
CA THR A 188 -5.19 -2.21 -3.29
C THR A 188 -4.68 -1.80 -1.92
N THR A 189 -3.37 -1.94 -1.67
CA THR A 189 -2.74 -1.54 -0.40
C THR A 189 -2.92 -0.05 -0.14
N LEU A 190 -2.67 0.79 -1.16
CA LEU A 190 -2.83 2.25 -1.06
C LEU A 190 -4.30 2.65 -0.82
N LEU A 191 -5.24 2.05 -1.55
CA LEU A 191 -6.66 2.31 -1.39
C LEU A 191 -7.16 1.95 0.01
N ILE A 192 -6.82 0.75 0.50
CA ILE A 192 -7.19 0.28 1.85
C ILE A 192 -6.60 1.21 2.91
N SER A 193 -5.32 1.55 2.80
CA SER A 193 -4.64 2.45 3.75
C SER A 193 -5.29 3.82 3.84
N LYS A 194 -5.73 4.38 2.70
CA LYS A 194 -6.36 5.71 2.64
C LYS A 194 -7.83 5.69 3.06
N THR A 195 -8.54 4.62 2.74
CA THR A 195 -9.97 4.51 3.04
C THR A 195 -10.22 4.17 4.51
N PHE A 196 -9.38 3.33 5.10
CA PHE A 196 -9.57 2.78 6.44
C PHE A 196 -8.38 3.10 7.37
N PRO A 197 -8.11 4.37 7.68
CA PRO A 197 -6.91 4.79 8.42
C PRO A 197 -6.85 4.23 9.85
N ALA A 198 -7.99 3.91 10.45
CA ALA A 198 -8.08 3.38 11.81
C ALA A 198 -7.93 1.85 11.89
N LEU A 199 -7.98 1.13 10.75
CA LEU A 199 -7.89 -0.33 10.75
C LEU A 199 -6.49 -0.83 11.13
N GLN A 200 -6.46 -1.89 11.94
CA GLN A 200 -5.21 -2.58 12.27
C GLN A 200 -4.60 -3.26 11.04
N PRO A 201 -3.27 -3.33 10.91
CA PRO A 201 -2.59 -3.91 9.74
C PRO A 201 -3.05 -5.33 9.36
N GLY A 202 -3.37 -6.17 10.35
CA GLY A 202 -3.91 -7.52 10.09
C GLY A 202 -5.27 -7.50 9.38
N ARG A 203 -6.16 -6.55 9.74
CA ARG A 203 -7.44 -6.39 9.03
C ARG A 203 -7.24 -5.81 7.64
N CYS A 204 -6.33 -4.84 7.48
CA CYS A 204 -5.96 -4.33 6.16
C CYS A 204 -5.48 -5.46 5.24
N ALA A 205 -4.64 -6.38 5.75
CA ALA A 205 -4.16 -7.53 4.98
C ALA A 205 -5.31 -8.48 4.58
N GLN A 206 -6.30 -8.70 5.45
CA GLN A 206 -7.48 -9.50 5.14
C GLN A 206 -8.34 -8.87 4.03
N LEU A 207 -8.59 -7.56 4.09
CA LEU A 207 -9.35 -6.85 3.05
C LEU A 207 -8.60 -6.92 1.70
N ARG A 208 -7.29 -6.78 1.72
CA ARG A 208 -6.47 -6.93 0.53
C ARG A 208 -6.59 -8.34 -0.06
N GLU A 209 -6.45 -9.36 0.78
CA GLU A 209 -6.60 -10.76 0.34
C GLU A 209 -7.98 -11.02 -0.27
N LEU A 210 -9.05 -10.46 0.31
CA LEU A 210 -10.40 -10.57 -0.24
C LEU A 210 -10.50 -9.98 -1.65
N CYS A 211 -9.79 -8.89 -1.94
CA CYS A 211 -9.76 -8.28 -3.26
C CYS A 211 -8.90 -9.04 -4.28
N LEU A 212 -7.80 -9.68 -3.83
CA LEU A 212 -6.74 -10.21 -4.68
C LEU A 212 -6.68 -11.73 -4.77
N LYS A 213 -7.47 -12.46 -3.98
CA LYS A 213 -7.49 -13.92 -4.07
C LYS A 213 -7.97 -14.39 -5.44
N ASN A 214 -7.41 -15.49 -5.93
CA ASN A 214 -7.72 -16.04 -7.25
C ASN A 214 -9.21 -16.20 -7.51
N GLU A 215 -10.02 -16.55 -6.48
CA GLU A 215 -11.47 -16.68 -6.63
C GLU A 215 -12.13 -15.35 -7.02
N THR A 216 -11.70 -14.24 -6.42
CA THR A 216 -12.21 -12.91 -6.70
C THR A 216 -11.78 -12.44 -8.09
N LEU A 217 -10.49 -12.56 -8.43
CA LEU A 217 -9.97 -12.18 -9.74
C LEU A 217 -10.59 -13.03 -10.85
N ALA A 218 -10.73 -14.34 -10.66
CA ALA A 218 -11.39 -15.22 -11.61
C ALA A 218 -12.88 -14.91 -11.77
N SER A 219 -13.56 -14.46 -10.72
CA SER A 219 -14.94 -14.01 -10.81
C SER A 219 -15.06 -12.79 -11.74
N TYR A 220 -14.17 -11.80 -11.58
CA TYR A 220 -14.11 -10.65 -12.48
C TYR A 220 -13.76 -11.07 -13.91
N ALA A 221 -12.77 -11.93 -14.09
CA ALA A 221 -12.37 -12.45 -15.39
C ALA A 221 -13.55 -13.11 -16.15
N ARG A 222 -14.36 -13.91 -15.44
CA ARG A 222 -15.57 -14.52 -16.02
C ARG A 222 -16.63 -13.50 -16.40
N GLN A 223 -16.85 -12.48 -15.57
CA GLN A 223 -17.82 -11.41 -15.87
C GLN A 223 -17.45 -10.64 -17.13
N TYR A 224 -16.15 -10.51 -17.43
CA TYR A 224 -15.66 -9.92 -18.68
C TYR A 224 -15.47 -10.92 -19.83
N GLY A 225 -15.82 -12.19 -19.65
CA GLY A 225 -15.72 -13.23 -20.67
C GLY A 225 -14.29 -13.66 -21.01
N PHE A 226 -13.33 -13.48 -20.09
CA PHE A 226 -11.94 -13.89 -20.29
C PHE A 226 -11.80 -15.42 -20.38
N ASP A 227 -12.71 -16.16 -19.76
CA ASP A 227 -12.81 -17.63 -19.82
C ASP A 227 -12.96 -18.18 -21.25
N LYS A 228 -13.40 -17.34 -22.21
CA LYS A 228 -13.57 -17.69 -23.62
C LYS A 228 -12.43 -17.23 -24.51
N ARG A 229 -11.44 -16.53 -23.96
CA ARG A 229 -10.40 -15.83 -24.74
C ARG A 229 -9.02 -16.42 -24.58
N TYR A 230 -8.68 -17.03 -23.44
CA TYR A 230 -7.34 -17.51 -23.18
C TYR A 230 -6.96 -18.75 -24.02
N GLN A 231 -5.71 -18.84 -24.41
CA GLN A 231 -5.11 -19.93 -25.17
C GLN A 231 -4.04 -20.59 -24.29
N ILE A 232 -4.30 -21.84 -23.88
CA ILE A 232 -3.40 -22.64 -23.04
C ILE A 232 -3.29 -24.07 -23.57
N PRO A 233 -2.18 -24.77 -23.33
CA PRO A 233 -2.06 -26.18 -23.67
C PRO A 233 -3.06 -27.03 -22.88
N LYS A 234 -3.59 -28.09 -23.52
CA LYS A 234 -4.59 -28.99 -22.90
C LYS A 234 -4.06 -29.68 -21.64
N ASP A 235 -2.80 -30.10 -21.67
CA ASP A 235 -2.14 -30.75 -20.55
C ASP A 235 -1.90 -29.80 -19.35
N PHE A 236 -1.66 -28.51 -19.61
CA PHE A 236 -1.60 -27.49 -18.57
C PHE A 236 -2.98 -27.25 -17.98
N ALA A 237 -4.01 -27.11 -18.81
CA ALA A 237 -5.40 -26.93 -18.37
C ALA A 237 -5.90 -28.11 -17.51
N ALA A 238 -5.47 -29.33 -17.80
CA ALA A 238 -5.84 -30.51 -17.04
C ALA A 238 -5.22 -30.56 -15.64
N ARG A 239 -4.08 -29.89 -15.41
CA ARG A 239 -3.33 -29.91 -14.15
C ARG A 239 -3.50 -28.65 -13.31
N THR A 240 -3.95 -27.56 -13.90
CA THR A 240 -4.06 -26.25 -13.23
C THR A 240 -5.52 -25.87 -13.04
N PRO A 241 -5.96 -25.54 -11.81
CA PRO A 241 -7.33 -25.07 -11.57
C PRO A 241 -7.68 -23.86 -12.44
N GLN A 242 -8.84 -23.89 -13.09
CA GLN A 242 -9.31 -22.77 -13.93
C GLN A 242 -9.36 -21.45 -13.18
N THR A 243 -9.65 -21.48 -11.89
CA THR A 243 -9.66 -20.28 -11.02
C THR A 243 -8.28 -19.62 -10.96
N LYS A 244 -7.21 -20.41 -10.87
CA LYS A 244 -5.84 -19.88 -10.93
C LYS A 244 -5.57 -19.26 -12.29
N ILE A 245 -5.83 -20.00 -13.38
CA ILE A 245 -5.60 -19.51 -14.75
C ILE A 245 -6.31 -18.17 -14.99
N LEU A 246 -7.56 -18.06 -14.58
CA LEU A 246 -8.34 -16.83 -14.77
C LEU A 246 -7.86 -15.68 -13.88
N GLY A 247 -7.33 -15.98 -12.69
CA GLY A 247 -6.64 -15.00 -11.85
C GLY A 247 -5.40 -14.45 -12.56
N ASP A 248 -4.51 -15.34 -13.03
CA ASP A 248 -3.28 -15.00 -13.72
C ASP A 248 -3.56 -14.17 -15.01
N VAL A 249 -4.59 -14.56 -15.78
CA VAL A 249 -5.01 -13.82 -16.99
C VAL A 249 -5.58 -12.44 -16.63
N PHE A 250 -6.30 -12.31 -15.51
CA PHE A 250 -6.79 -11.00 -15.05
C PHE A 250 -5.64 -10.06 -14.70
N GLU A 251 -4.64 -10.54 -13.98
CA GLU A 251 -3.42 -9.79 -13.65
C GLU A 251 -2.66 -9.39 -14.93
N ALA A 252 -2.50 -10.32 -15.87
CA ALA A 252 -1.87 -10.06 -17.15
C ALA A 252 -2.63 -8.98 -17.95
N TYR A 253 -3.97 -8.99 -17.89
CA TYR A 253 -4.80 -7.96 -18.52
C TYR A 253 -4.55 -6.58 -17.93
N VAL A 254 -4.45 -6.46 -16.60
CA VAL A 254 -4.11 -5.21 -15.91
C VAL A 254 -2.78 -4.66 -16.42
N ALA A 255 -1.73 -5.48 -16.46
CA ALA A 255 -0.42 -5.06 -16.96
C ALA A 255 -0.47 -4.64 -18.44
N ALA A 256 -1.24 -5.35 -19.26
CA ALA A 256 -1.40 -5.03 -20.68
C ALA A 256 -2.11 -3.69 -20.89
N VAL A 257 -3.12 -3.35 -20.10
CA VAL A 257 -3.76 -2.02 -20.12
C VAL A 257 -2.73 -0.94 -19.79
N ILE A 258 -1.93 -1.15 -18.73
CA ILE A 258 -0.93 -0.18 -18.29
C ILE A 258 0.14 0.02 -19.36
N TYR A 259 0.69 -1.05 -19.90
CA TYR A 259 1.77 -0.99 -20.89
C TYR A 259 1.31 -0.51 -22.27
N SER A 260 0.05 -0.73 -22.64
CA SER A 260 -0.48 -0.29 -23.94
C SER A 260 -0.72 1.21 -24.02
N ASP A 261 -0.80 1.89 -22.88
CA ASP A 261 -0.98 3.35 -22.79
C ASP A 261 -0.02 3.95 -21.77
N PRO A 262 1.25 4.22 -22.14
CA PRO A 262 2.26 4.75 -21.21
C PRO A 262 1.86 6.06 -20.52
N LYS A 263 0.94 6.83 -21.12
CA LYS A 263 0.50 8.11 -20.58
C LYS A 263 -0.63 7.97 -19.56
N ASN A 264 -1.64 7.16 -19.86
CA ASN A 264 -2.87 7.11 -19.05
C ASN A 264 -3.21 5.70 -18.54
N GLY A 265 -2.42 4.68 -18.90
CA GLY A 265 -2.72 3.27 -18.62
C GLY A 265 -2.81 2.99 -17.12
N VAL A 266 -1.91 3.55 -16.31
CA VAL A 266 -1.95 3.42 -14.85
C VAL A 266 -3.23 4.03 -14.28
N GLU A 267 -3.62 5.22 -14.73
CA GLU A 267 -4.84 5.89 -14.26
C GLU A 267 -6.10 5.10 -14.66
N LYS A 268 -6.18 4.64 -15.91
CA LYS A 268 -7.30 3.83 -16.39
C LYS A 268 -7.44 2.53 -15.61
N ALA A 269 -6.35 1.79 -15.43
CA ALA A 269 -6.33 0.57 -14.65
C ALA A 269 -6.71 0.83 -13.18
N SER A 270 -6.17 1.88 -12.56
CA SER A 270 -6.45 2.24 -11.17
C SER A 270 -7.92 2.58 -10.94
N ASN A 271 -8.52 3.38 -11.83
CA ASN A 271 -9.93 3.76 -11.71
C ASN A 271 -10.86 2.56 -11.94
N TRP A 272 -10.55 1.69 -12.89
CA TRP A 272 -11.29 0.47 -13.16
C TRP A 272 -11.22 -0.49 -11.98
N LEU A 273 -10.02 -0.81 -11.47
CA LEU A 273 -9.81 -1.69 -10.32
C LEU A 273 -10.44 -1.12 -9.05
N LYS A 274 -10.33 0.19 -8.81
CA LYS A 274 -11.00 0.86 -7.71
C LYS A 274 -12.52 0.62 -7.74
N ALA A 275 -13.15 0.73 -8.91
CA ALA A 275 -14.58 0.49 -9.05
C ALA A 275 -14.95 -0.99 -8.81
N LEU A 276 -14.16 -1.95 -9.33
CA LEU A 276 -14.38 -3.38 -9.09
C LEU A 276 -14.31 -3.72 -7.60
N TRP A 277 -13.25 -3.30 -6.94
CA TRP A 277 -13.04 -3.59 -5.51
C TRP A 277 -14.03 -2.86 -4.61
N ALA A 278 -14.57 -1.70 -5.03
CA ALA A 278 -15.64 -1.03 -4.29
C ALA A 278 -16.90 -1.91 -4.17
N GLY A 279 -17.21 -2.68 -5.21
CA GLY A 279 -18.29 -3.69 -5.14
C GLY A 279 -17.99 -4.80 -4.14
N THR A 280 -16.76 -5.31 -4.13
CA THR A 280 -16.31 -6.39 -3.21
C THR A 280 -16.27 -5.93 -1.74
N LEU A 281 -15.88 -4.69 -1.48
CA LEU A 281 -15.74 -4.11 -0.14
C LEU A 281 -16.90 -3.16 0.21
N SER A 282 -18.03 -3.27 -0.47
CA SER A 282 -19.16 -2.34 -0.32
C SER A 282 -19.64 -2.17 1.11
N LYS A 283 -19.70 -3.25 1.87
CA LYS A 283 -20.07 -3.23 3.28
C LYS A 283 -19.11 -2.41 4.13
N GLU A 284 -17.82 -2.69 4.02
CA GLU A 284 -16.78 -2.00 4.78
C GLU A 284 -16.69 -0.52 4.40
N ILE A 285 -16.90 -0.19 3.13
CA ILE A 285 -16.90 1.20 2.65
C ILE A 285 -18.08 1.97 3.23
N LEU A 286 -19.27 1.40 3.22
CA LEU A 286 -20.46 2.06 3.79
C LEU A 286 -20.35 2.22 5.31
N GLU A 287 -19.83 1.22 6.02
CA GLU A 287 -19.56 1.33 7.47
C GLU A 287 -18.55 2.47 7.76
N GLN A 288 -17.50 2.61 6.95
CA GLN A 288 -16.53 3.70 7.10
C GLN A 288 -17.13 5.07 6.80
N ASP A 289 -17.98 5.18 5.78
CA ASP A 289 -18.68 6.44 5.46
C ASP A 289 -19.59 6.90 6.61
N GLU A 290 -20.30 6.01 7.27
CA GLU A 290 -21.11 6.34 8.45
C GLU A 290 -20.23 6.82 9.60
N VAL A 291 -19.08 6.20 9.84
CA VAL A 291 -18.10 6.68 10.82
C VAL A 291 -17.62 8.10 10.47
N ASN A 292 -17.27 8.33 9.20
CA ASN A 292 -16.80 9.64 8.74
C ASN A 292 -17.88 10.73 8.88
N LYS A 293 -19.14 10.43 8.58
CA LYS A 293 -20.28 11.35 8.77
C LYS A 293 -20.46 11.69 10.25
N THR A 294 -20.41 10.68 11.11
CA THR A 294 -20.53 10.89 12.57
C THR A 294 -19.42 11.79 13.11
N LEU A 295 -18.19 11.61 12.65
CA LEU A 295 -17.04 12.45 13.02
C LEU A 295 -17.20 13.90 12.54
N GLN A 296 -17.79 14.12 11.36
CA GLN A 296 -18.06 15.46 10.83
C GLN A 296 -19.17 16.19 11.60
N THR A 297 -20.18 15.46 12.08
CA THR A 297 -21.33 16.05 12.79
C THR A 297 -21.07 16.25 14.29
N SER A 298 -20.19 15.44 14.90
CA SER A 298 -19.94 15.44 16.35
C SER A 298 -18.70 16.23 16.78
N GLY A 299 -17.96 16.84 15.85
CA GLY A 299 -16.67 17.48 16.14
C GLY A 299 -15.52 16.45 16.28
N PRO A 300 -14.27 16.91 16.42
CA PRO A 300 -13.14 16.00 16.57
C PRO A 300 -13.37 15.13 17.82
N PRO A 301 -13.10 13.82 17.74
CA PRO A 301 -13.27 12.92 18.88
C PRO A 301 -12.44 13.45 20.03
N VAL A 302 -13.08 13.65 21.17
CA VAL A 302 -12.40 13.90 22.44
C VAL A 302 -11.33 12.81 22.59
N VAL A 303 -10.10 13.24 22.76
CA VAL A 303 -8.85 12.49 23.00
C VAL A 303 -9.06 10.99 23.24
N ALA A 304 -8.34 10.16 22.47
CA ALA A 304 -8.38 8.71 22.51
C ALA A 304 -8.69 8.16 23.90
N THR A 305 -9.94 7.74 24.11
CA THR A 305 -10.34 7.00 25.31
C THR A 305 -9.43 5.80 25.44
N ALA A 306 -8.92 5.58 26.64
CA ALA A 306 -8.11 4.42 27.00
C ALA A 306 -8.73 3.18 26.35
N SER A 307 -7.92 2.31 25.72
CA SER A 307 -8.48 1.11 25.07
C SER A 307 -9.36 0.38 26.10
N ALA A 308 -10.47 -0.22 25.66
CA ALA A 308 -11.38 -0.94 26.58
C ALA A 308 -10.65 -1.90 27.53
N LYS A 309 -9.53 -2.47 27.09
CA LYS A 309 -8.63 -3.27 27.95
C LYS A 309 -7.97 -2.46 29.05
N GLN A 310 -7.51 -1.24 28.74
CA GLN A 310 -6.91 -0.34 29.74
C GLN A 310 -7.97 0.18 30.70
N GLU A 311 -9.13 0.52 30.19
CA GLU A 311 -10.26 0.97 31.02
C GLU A 311 -10.69 -0.12 32.00
N LEU A 312 -10.90 -1.35 31.52
CA LEU A 312 -11.22 -2.50 32.37
C LEU A 312 -10.12 -2.74 33.43
N ALA A 313 -8.85 -2.69 33.01
CA ALA A 313 -7.74 -2.87 33.95
C ALA A 313 -7.71 -1.75 35.00
N THR A 314 -7.90 -0.50 34.61
CA THR A 314 -7.94 0.64 35.54
C THR A 314 -9.04 0.48 36.58
N GLN A 315 -10.19 -0.07 36.18
CA GLN A 315 -11.35 -0.23 37.09
C GLN A 315 -11.19 -1.34 38.13
N ILE A 316 -10.52 -2.46 37.81
CA ILE A 316 -10.56 -3.65 38.66
C ILE A 316 -9.20 -4.27 38.98
N VAL A 317 -8.11 -3.87 38.30
CA VAL A 317 -6.77 -4.43 38.57
C VAL A 317 -6.05 -3.63 39.67
N SER A 318 -5.46 -4.35 40.62
CA SER A 318 -4.56 -3.84 41.64
C SER A 318 -3.43 -4.87 41.88
N ARG A 319 -2.55 -4.62 42.85
CA ARG A 319 -1.42 -5.50 43.13
C ARG A 319 -1.89 -6.94 43.42
N GLY A 320 -1.40 -7.90 42.64
CA GLY A 320 -1.76 -9.33 42.77
C GLY A 320 -3.04 -9.74 42.03
N ILE A 321 -3.73 -8.79 41.34
CA ILE A 321 -4.93 -9.05 40.56
C ILE A 321 -4.56 -9.02 39.06
N LYS A 322 -5.03 -10.01 38.31
CA LYS A 322 -4.70 -10.16 36.88
C LYS A 322 -5.93 -10.31 36.02
N LEU A 323 -5.87 -9.73 34.82
CA LEU A 323 -6.79 -10.03 33.73
C LEU A 323 -6.08 -10.93 32.71
N LEU A 324 -6.61 -12.11 32.48
CA LEU A 324 -6.07 -13.08 31.54
C LEU A 324 -6.94 -13.11 30.28
N TYR A 325 -6.36 -12.85 29.13
CA TYR A 325 -7.03 -12.99 27.86
C TYR A 325 -6.65 -14.35 27.26
N LYS A 326 -7.64 -15.22 27.08
CA LYS A 326 -7.43 -16.59 26.58
C LYS A 326 -8.22 -16.78 25.29
N ASP A 327 -7.57 -17.39 24.31
CA ASP A 327 -8.25 -17.79 23.08
C ASP A 327 -9.18 -18.99 23.35
N ALA A 328 -10.30 -19.07 22.66
CA ALA A 328 -11.06 -20.32 22.55
C ALA A 328 -10.27 -21.35 21.71
N ASP A 329 -10.46 -22.63 22.03
CA ASP A 329 -9.60 -23.72 21.53
C ASP A 329 -9.55 -23.86 20.00
N THR A 330 -10.60 -23.48 19.28
CA THR A 330 -10.63 -23.54 17.81
C THR A 330 -11.20 -22.26 17.21
N PRO A 331 -10.48 -21.63 16.24
CA PRO A 331 -11.04 -20.51 15.49
C PRO A 331 -12.21 -20.98 14.64
N GLY A 332 -13.35 -20.29 14.75
CA GLY A 332 -14.45 -20.43 13.78
C GLY A 332 -14.03 -19.93 12.40
N LYS A 333 -14.93 -20.05 11.42
CA LYS A 333 -14.78 -19.40 10.10
C LYS A 333 -15.91 -18.41 9.91
N ASP A 334 -15.56 -17.24 9.40
CA ASP A 334 -16.54 -16.26 8.96
C ASP A 334 -17.35 -16.84 7.78
N PRO A 335 -18.68 -16.89 7.85
CA PRO A 335 -19.49 -17.55 6.82
C PRO A 335 -19.47 -16.82 5.48
N VAL A 336 -19.15 -15.53 5.47
CA VAL A 336 -19.15 -14.70 4.26
C VAL A 336 -17.78 -14.69 3.60
N THR A 337 -16.72 -14.49 4.39
CA THR A 337 -15.37 -14.31 3.88
C THR A 337 -14.51 -15.58 3.94
N GLY A 338 -14.94 -16.59 4.72
CA GLY A 338 -14.17 -17.82 4.96
C GLY A 338 -12.94 -17.63 5.86
N PHE A 339 -12.68 -16.41 6.33
CA PHE A 339 -11.55 -16.12 7.20
C PHE A 339 -11.71 -16.69 8.61
N PRO A 340 -10.61 -16.97 9.30
CA PRO A 340 -10.65 -17.45 10.68
C PRO A 340 -11.25 -16.39 11.61
N LEU A 341 -12.24 -16.78 12.41
CA LEU A 341 -12.83 -16.01 13.49
C LEU A 341 -12.22 -16.45 14.82
N TYR A 342 -11.60 -15.52 15.52
CA TYR A 342 -11.00 -15.75 16.83
C TYR A 342 -11.96 -15.31 17.91
N THR A 343 -12.22 -16.20 18.88
CA THR A 343 -12.96 -15.87 20.09
C THR A 343 -11.99 -15.78 21.24
N VAL A 344 -12.01 -14.66 21.97
CA VAL A 344 -11.16 -14.40 23.13
C VAL A 344 -12.04 -14.13 24.33
N GLY A 345 -11.79 -14.83 25.44
CA GLY A 345 -12.39 -14.57 26.74
C GLY A 345 -11.45 -13.75 27.63
N VAL A 346 -11.98 -12.80 28.40
CA VAL A 346 -11.26 -12.12 29.48
C VAL A 346 -11.65 -12.70 30.82
N TYR A 347 -10.66 -13.13 31.58
CA TYR A 347 -10.82 -13.82 32.86
C TYR A 347 -10.15 -13.04 33.98
N LEU A 348 -10.82 -12.98 35.14
CA LEU A 348 -10.28 -12.38 36.35
C LEU A 348 -9.62 -13.46 37.20
N GLU A 349 -8.42 -13.16 37.67
CA GLU A 349 -7.69 -13.90 38.67
C GLU A 349 -7.33 -12.97 39.84
N GLY A 350 -7.88 -13.26 40.99
CA GLY A 350 -7.78 -12.43 42.19
C GLY A 350 -9.13 -11.97 42.74
N TRP A 351 -9.15 -11.18 43.78
CA TRP A 351 -10.36 -10.78 44.53
C TRP A 351 -11.18 -11.95 45.10
N GLY A 352 -10.57 -13.14 45.25
CA GLY A 352 -11.24 -14.39 45.66
C GLY A 352 -11.73 -15.22 44.50
N GLU A 353 -11.57 -14.77 43.25
CA GLU A 353 -11.94 -15.46 42.03
C GLU A 353 -10.74 -16.18 41.39
N LYS A 354 -10.98 -17.36 40.85
CA LYS A 354 -10.04 -18.10 40.02
C LYS A 354 -10.63 -18.32 38.64
N ASN A 355 -9.99 -17.79 37.60
CA ASN A 355 -10.39 -17.97 36.22
C ASN A 355 -11.87 -17.55 35.94
N LYS A 356 -12.36 -16.48 36.57
CA LYS A 356 -13.72 -15.97 36.40
C LYS A 356 -13.88 -15.27 35.05
N LEU A 357 -14.73 -15.81 34.19
CA LEU A 357 -15.03 -15.16 32.90
C LEU A 357 -15.80 -13.86 33.11
N LEU A 358 -15.23 -12.74 32.70
CA LEU A 358 -15.86 -11.42 32.75
C LEU A 358 -16.55 -11.04 31.42
N GLY A 359 -16.00 -11.47 30.27
CA GLY A 359 -16.57 -11.20 28.96
C GLY A 359 -15.87 -12.00 27.89
N SER A 360 -16.49 -12.08 26.72
CA SER A 360 -15.95 -12.74 25.53
C SER A 360 -16.17 -11.88 24.30
N GLY A 361 -15.30 -12.01 23.30
CA GLY A 361 -15.43 -11.25 22.05
C GLY A 361 -14.92 -12.06 20.88
N THR A 362 -15.62 -11.95 19.75
CA THR A 362 -15.25 -12.63 18.52
C THR A 362 -14.94 -11.61 17.43
N ALA A 363 -13.83 -11.81 16.72
CA ALA A 363 -13.42 -10.97 15.61
C ALA A 363 -12.47 -11.72 14.66
N LEU A 364 -12.22 -11.13 13.50
CA LEU A 364 -11.28 -11.67 12.52
C LEU A 364 -9.81 -11.58 12.97
N GLY A 365 -9.53 -10.86 14.07
CA GLY A 365 -8.20 -10.74 14.67
C GLY A 365 -8.23 -10.91 16.17
N LYS A 366 -7.28 -11.65 16.76
CA LYS A 366 -7.19 -11.90 18.22
C LYS A 366 -7.15 -10.62 19.06
N LYS A 367 -6.44 -9.57 18.56
CA LYS A 367 -6.32 -8.29 19.27
C LYS A 367 -7.68 -7.59 19.38
N GLU A 368 -8.45 -7.60 18.29
CA GLU A 368 -9.78 -7.04 18.22
C GLU A 368 -10.78 -7.87 19.04
N ALA A 369 -10.71 -9.19 18.93
CA ALA A 369 -11.55 -10.09 19.74
C ALA A 369 -11.33 -9.83 21.24
N GLY A 370 -10.08 -9.64 21.66
CA GLY A 370 -9.76 -9.29 23.05
C GLY A 370 -10.22 -7.88 23.46
N ALA A 371 -10.31 -6.91 22.54
CA ALA A 371 -10.91 -5.61 22.83
C ALA A 371 -12.42 -5.73 23.04
N LYS A 372 -13.14 -6.46 22.16
CA LYS A 372 -14.56 -6.75 22.30
C LYS A 372 -14.87 -7.53 23.59
N ALA A 373 -13.99 -8.44 24.00
CA ALA A 373 -14.13 -9.13 25.28
C ALA A 373 -14.08 -8.17 26.48
N ALA A 374 -13.19 -7.18 26.42
CA ALA A 374 -13.11 -6.15 27.47
C ALA A 374 -14.32 -5.21 27.45
N GLU A 375 -14.82 -4.84 26.26
CA GLU A 375 -16.04 -4.05 26.12
C GLU A 375 -17.28 -4.76 26.69
N GLU A 376 -17.40 -6.06 26.42
CA GLU A 376 -18.46 -6.87 27.00
C GLU A 376 -18.34 -6.96 28.54
N ALA A 377 -17.11 -7.13 29.05
CA ALA A 377 -16.86 -7.15 30.49
C ALA A 377 -17.24 -5.80 31.15
N LEU A 378 -16.96 -4.67 30.50
CA LEU A 378 -17.30 -3.33 31.02
C LEU A 378 -18.82 -3.08 31.09
N LYS A 379 -19.61 -3.78 30.27
CA LYS A 379 -21.09 -3.72 30.29
C LYS A 379 -21.71 -4.50 31.44
N ARG A 380 -20.94 -5.40 32.07
CA ARG A 380 -21.39 -6.18 33.21
C ARG A 380 -21.26 -5.38 34.52
N ASP A 381 -22.00 -5.77 35.53
CA ASP A 381 -21.86 -5.20 36.86
C ASP A 381 -20.52 -5.61 37.49
N LEU A 382 -19.59 -4.67 37.55
CA LEU A 382 -18.26 -4.83 38.14
C LEU A 382 -18.16 -4.14 39.51
N TYR A 383 -19.28 -3.70 40.12
CA TYR A 383 -19.30 -2.92 41.35
C TYR A 383 -18.50 -3.59 42.47
N VAL A 384 -18.69 -4.89 42.66
CA VAL A 384 -18.01 -5.65 43.72
C VAL A 384 -16.48 -5.59 43.55
N TYR A 385 -15.96 -5.67 42.35
CA TYR A 385 -14.52 -5.64 42.10
C TYR A 385 -13.96 -4.23 42.21
N ARG A 386 -14.73 -3.23 41.78
CA ARG A 386 -14.37 -1.81 41.95
C ARG A 386 -14.24 -1.44 43.43
N GLU A 387 -15.19 -1.90 44.24
CA GLU A 387 -15.22 -1.62 45.68
C GLU A 387 -14.06 -2.35 46.40
N LYS A 388 -13.80 -3.62 46.09
CA LYS A 388 -12.66 -4.35 46.60
C LYS A 388 -11.34 -3.66 46.27
N LYS A 389 -11.19 -3.16 45.03
CA LYS A 389 -10.03 -2.39 44.61
C LYS A 389 -9.90 -1.10 45.40
N ARG A 390 -10.95 -0.31 45.56
CA ARG A 390 -10.95 0.95 46.33
C ARG A 390 -10.45 0.72 47.73
N ILE A 391 -11.03 -0.24 48.45
CA ILE A 391 -10.65 -0.56 49.81
C ILE A 391 -9.16 -1.00 49.87
N PHE A 392 -8.74 -1.83 48.95
CA PHE A 392 -7.33 -2.33 48.94
C PHE A 392 -6.34 -1.20 48.63
N ASP A 393 -6.64 -0.30 47.72
CA ASP A 393 -5.80 0.83 47.38
C ASP A 393 -5.71 1.83 48.51
N GLU A 394 -6.79 2.10 49.25
CA GLU A 394 -6.83 2.91 50.48
C GLU A 394 -5.99 2.32 51.58
N MET A 395 -6.09 1.00 51.82
CA MET A 395 -5.25 0.32 52.80
C MET A 395 -3.76 0.38 52.47
N ASN A 396 -3.41 0.22 51.19
CA ASN A 396 -2.02 0.31 50.73
C ASN A 396 -1.47 1.75 50.87
N LYS A 397 -2.29 2.76 50.61
CA LYS A 397 -1.95 4.17 50.77
C LYS A 397 -1.68 4.46 52.23
N ALA A 398 -2.55 4.06 53.17
CA ALA A 398 -2.39 4.23 54.60
C ALA A 398 -1.12 3.52 55.15
N LYS A 399 -0.85 2.30 54.65
CA LYS A 399 0.38 1.59 55.02
C LYS A 399 1.65 2.30 54.57
N LYS A 400 1.61 2.90 53.34
CA LYS A 400 2.75 3.65 52.81
C LYS A 400 2.99 4.94 53.60
N GLU A 401 1.94 5.67 53.90
CA GLU A 401 1.99 6.90 54.73
C GLU A 401 2.53 6.63 56.14
N ALA A 402 2.06 5.55 56.77
CA ALA A 402 2.57 5.10 58.09
C ALA A 402 4.05 4.71 58.07
N ALA A 403 4.49 4.01 56.98
CA ALA A 403 5.90 3.64 56.81
C ALA A 403 6.82 4.85 56.56
N GLU A 404 6.31 5.86 55.87
CA GLU A 404 7.03 7.10 55.57
C GLU A 404 7.12 8.00 56.83
N ALA A 405 6.05 8.08 57.59
CA ALA A 405 6.05 8.75 58.91
C ALA A 405 7.04 8.10 59.90
N ALA A 406 7.09 6.77 59.93
CA ALA A 406 8.05 6.04 60.77
C ALA A 406 9.52 6.25 60.34
N LYS A 407 9.78 6.43 59.06
CA LYS A 407 11.12 6.78 58.54
C LYS A 407 11.57 8.20 58.89
N ASN A 408 10.62 9.13 58.92
CA ASN A 408 10.89 10.54 59.22
C ASN A 408 10.97 10.81 60.74
N ALA A 409 10.59 9.85 61.56
CA ALA A 409 10.65 9.92 63.02
C ALA A 409 11.95 9.29 63.63
N LEU A 410 12.79 8.68 62.80
CA LEU A 410 14.12 8.15 63.13
C LEU A 410 15.22 9.09 62.59
#